data_5bdeca770058cf53d11a586802b76f99
#
_entry.id   5bdeca770058cf53d11a586802b76f99
#
_cell.length_a   1.000
_cell.length_b   1.000
_cell.length_c   1.000
_cell.angle_alpha   90.00
_cell.angle_beta   90.00
_cell.angle_gamma   90.00
#
_symmetry.space_group_name_H-M   'P 1'
#
loop_
_entity.id
_entity.type
_entity.pdbx_description
1 polymer ?
#
loop_
_entity_poly.entity_id
_entity_poly.type
_entity_poly.pdbx_seq_one_letter_code
_entity_poly.pdbx_strand_id
1 'polypeptide(L)'
;MSTDSSAPVALPTDMELVLKVIPMPADTNGNGDIFGGWVMAQVDLAGGVLPARLIVGKFATVAVNEFIFKQPVRVGDLLSFFAAITRVGKTSVTVQVEVYAERRHKPQRYVKVTEARLTYVAIGDDGRPRLVQPTAAPAPA
;
A
#
# COMPACT_ATOMS: atom_id res chain seq x y z
N MET A 1 -23.16 -16.78 10.71
CA MET A 1 -22.89 -16.79 9.27
C MET A 1 -21.56 -16.13 9.03
N SER A 2 -20.60 -16.86 8.54
CA SER A 2 -19.30 -16.30 8.27
C SER A 2 -19.42 -15.33 7.11
N THR A 3 -18.91 -14.14 7.30
CA THR A 3 -18.71 -13.23 6.16
C THR A 3 -17.72 -13.89 5.22
N ASP A 4 -18.17 -14.26 4.05
CA ASP A 4 -17.30 -14.83 3.04
C ASP A 4 -16.41 -13.71 2.48
N SER A 5 -15.19 -13.60 3.03
CA SER A 5 -14.23 -12.58 2.59
C SER A 5 -13.71 -12.86 1.19
N SER A 6 -14.04 -14.00 0.58
CA SER A 6 -13.73 -14.29 -0.83
C SER A 6 -14.82 -13.81 -1.78
N ALA A 7 -15.91 -13.25 -1.26
CA ALA A 7 -16.98 -12.71 -2.10
C ALA A 7 -16.44 -11.62 -3.02
N PRO A 8 -16.94 -11.53 -4.27
CA PRO A 8 -16.52 -10.47 -5.18
C PRO A 8 -16.81 -9.09 -4.60
N VAL A 9 -15.89 -8.18 -4.77
CA VAL A 9 -15.99 -6.80 -4.28
C VAL A 9 -15.76 -5.82 -5.42
N ALA A 10 -16.28 -4.61 -5.25
CA ALA A 10 -15.97 -3.51 -6.16
C ALA A 10 -14.63 -2.90 -5.76
N LEU A 11 -13.87 -2.43 -6.76
CA LEU A 11 -12.65 -1.68 -6.51
C LEU A 11 -12.97 -0.31 -5.93
N PRO A 12 -12.10 0.25 -5.07
CA PRO A 12 -12.35 1.57 -4.50
C PRO A 12 -12.32 2.65 -5.58
N THR A 13 -13.19 3.65 -5.43
CA THR A 13 -13.28 4.80 -6.34
C THR A 13 -12.66 6.06 -5.75
N ASP A 14 -12.36 6.05 -4.45
CA ASP A 14 -11.81 7.17 -3.69
C ASP A 14 -10.32 7.02 -3.38
N MET A 15 -9.68 6.04 -4.00
CA MET A 15 -8.25 5.75 -3.83
C MET A 15 -7.59 5.68 -5.20
N GLU A 16 -6.29 5.94 -5.25
CA GLU A 16 -5.54 5.87 -6.49
C GLU A 16 -4.92 4.48 -6.66
N LEU A 17 -5.00 3.92 -7.84
CA LEU A 17 -4.26 2.71 -8.20
C LEU A 17 -2.79 3.11 -8.38
N VAL A 18 -1.93 2.63 -7.49
CA VAL A 18 -0.51 3.03 -7.45
C VAL A 18 0.46 1.94 -7.86
N LEU A 19 0.01 0.68 -7.84
CA LEU A 19 0.87 -0.45 -8.18
C LEU A 19 0.02 -1.62 -8.66
N LYS A 20 0.45 -2.27 -9.72
CA LYS A 20 -0.07 -3.56 -10.16
C LYS A 20 1.09 -4.52 -10.30
N VAL A 21 0.94 -5.72 -9.75
CA VAL A 21 2.01 -6.71 -9.80
C VAL A 21 1.44 -8.12 -9.81
N ILE A 22 2.14 -9.01 -10.47
CA ILE A 22 1.80 -10.42 -10.55
C ILE A 22 2.85 -11.19 -9.75
N PRO A 23 2.45 -11.86 -8.64
CA PRO A 23 3.38 -12.73 -7.92
C PRO A 23 3.72 -13.96 -8.74
N MET A 24 4.93 -14.45 -8.54
CA MET A 24 5.45 -15.58 -9.29
C MET A 24 5.54 -16.83 -8.41
N PRO A 25 5.66 -18.03 -9.00
CA PRO A 25 5.83 -19.26 -8.21
C PRO A 25 6.98 -19.21 -7.22
N ALA A 26 8.07 -18.50 -7.52
CA ALA A 26 9.19 -18.32 -6.62
C ALA A 26 8.83 -17.56 -5.33
N ASP A 27 7.70 -16.88 -5.30
CA ASP A 27 7.25 -16.07 -4.16
C ASP A 27 6.33 -16.86 -3.22
N THR A 28 6.18 -18.17 -3.43
CA THR A 28 5.29 -19.02 -2.64
C THR A 28 5.96 -19.53 -1.37
N ASN A 29 5.13 -19.71 -0.35
CA ASN A 29 5.50 -20.39 0.90
C ASN A 29 5.27 -21.90 0.80
N GLY A 30 5.51 -22.61 1.91
CA GLY A 30 5.31 -24.06 1.96
C GLY A 30 3.85 -24.52 1.80
N ASN A 31 2.89 -23.60 1.92
CA ASN A 31 1.47 -23.89 1.72
C ASN A 31 1.03 -23.70 0.27
N GLY A 32 1.92 -23.23 -0.61
CA GLY A 32 1.58 -22.93 -1.99
C GLY A 32 0.94 -21.55 -2.19
N ASP A 33 0.84 -20.76 -1.14
CA ASP A 33 0.38 -19.38 -1.21
C ASP A 33 1.57 -18.41 -1.27
N ILE A 34 1.32 -17.20 -1.74
CA ILE A 34 2.37 -16.17 -1.78
C ILE A 34 2.75 -15.77 -0.35
N PHE A 35 4.05 -15.64 -0.09
CA PHE A 35 4.53 -15.18 1.21
C PHE A 35 3.86 -13.87 1.62
N GLY A 36 3.36 -13.84 2.87
CA GLY A 36 2.83 -12.60 3.44
C GLY A 36 3.86 -11.48 3.42
N GLY A 37 5.13 -11.79 3.71
CA GLY A 37 6.21 -10.80 3.67
C GLY A 37 6.45 -10.22 2.27
N TRP A 38 6.26 -11.01 1.22
CA TRP A 38 6.32 -10.51 -0.15
C TRP A 38 5.22 -9.48 -0.40
N VAL A 39 3.99 -9.78 0.05
CA VAL A 39 2.86 -8.84 -0.09
C VAL A 39 3.13 -7.58 0.73
N MET A 40 3.65 -7.72 1.96
CA MET A 40 3.99 -6.58 2.83
C MET A 40 5.01 -5.66 2.17
N ALA A 41 6.02 -6.22 1.51
CA ALA A 41 7.02 -5.43 0.79
C ALA A 41 6.38 -4.63 -0.34
N GLN A 42 5.46 -5.23 -1.09
CA GLN A 42 4.75 -4.54 -2.16
C GLN A 42 3.83 -3.44 -1.61
N VAL A 43 3.19 -3.69 -0.46
CA VAL A 43 2.36 -2.69 0.22
C VAL A 43 3.19 -1.48 0.62
N ASP A 44 4.41 -1.69 1.13
CA ASP A 44 5.29 -0.59 1.49
C ASP A 44 5.70 0.23 0.26
N LEU A 45 6.03 -0.42 -0.85
CA LEU A 45 6.31 0.28 -2.10
C LEU A 45 5.09 1.09 -2.56
N ALA A 46 3.93 0.48 -2.57
CA ALA A 46 2.69 1.14 -2.98
C ALA A 46 2.36 2.33 -2.08
N GLY A 47 2.51 2.15 -0.77
CA GLY A 47 2.21 3.18 0.21
C GLY A 47 3.11 4.40 0.09
N GLY A 48 4.33 4.24 -0.40
CA GLY A 48 5.28 5.32 -0.58
C GLY A 48 5.05 6.20 -1.81
N VAL A 49 4.18 5.78 -2.73
CA VAL A 49 3.97 6.52 -3.99
C VAL A 49 3.41 7.91 -3.75
N LEU A 50 2.38 8.03 -2.92
CA LEU A 50 1.75 9.32 -2.65
C LEU A 50 2.63 10.23 -1.78
N PRO A 51 3.26 9.74 -0.69
CA PRO A 51 4.23 10.56 0.04
C PRO A 51 5.36 11.08 -0.84
N ALA A 52 5.83 10.30 -1.80
CA ALA A 52 6.91 10.72 -2.70
C ALA A 52 6.53 11.94 -3.54
N ARG A 53 5.26 12.15 -3.80
CA ARG A 53 4.78 13.34 -4.53
C ARG A 53 4.65 14.57 -3.62
N LEU A 54 4.47 14.33 -2.32
CA LEU A 54 4.25 15.40 -1.34
C LEU A 54 5.56 15.84 -0.68
N ILE A 55 6.44 14.90 -0.39
CA ILE A 55 7.69 15.14 0.33
C ILE A 55 8.82 15.34 -0.68
N VAL A 56 9.48 16.48 -0.60
CA VAL A 56 10.70 16.74 -1.38
C VAL A 56 11.88 16.18 -0.59
N GLY A 57 12.62 15.24 -1.20
CA GLY A 57 13.80 14.65 -0.57
C GLY A 57 13.49 13.32 0.13
N LYS A 58 14.27 12.99 1.13
CA LYS A 58 14.21 11.69 1.78
C LYS A 58 13.01 11.55 2.69
N PHE A 59 12.45 10.36 2.69
CA PHE A 59 11.48 9.93 3.70
C PHE A 59 11.64 8.43 3.94
N ALA A 60 11.16 7.96 5.07
CA ALA A 60 11.27 6.55 5.44
C ALA A 60 9.97 6.04 6.04
N THR A 61 9.72 4.76 5.85
CA THR A 61 8.64 4.05 6.53
C THR A 61 9.04 3.87 7.99
N VAL A 62 8.22 4.37 8.92
CA VAL A 62 8.51 4.25 10.36
C VAL A 62 7.53 3.36 11.08
N ALA A 63 6.37 3.12 10.52
CA ALA A 63 5.38 2.24 11.15
C ALA A 63 4.46 1.65 10.10
N VAL A 64 4.09 0.40 10.33
CA VAL A 64 3.03 -0.28 9.61
C VAL A 64 2.01 -0.72 10.64
N ASN A 65 0.83 -0.13 10.61
CA ASN A 65 -0.23 -0.41 11.56
C ASN A 65 -1.36 -1.15 10.85
N GLU A 66 -2.01 -2.03 11.61
CA GLU A 66 -3.22 -2.70 11.12
C GLU A 66 -3.01 -3.42 9.79
N PHE A 67 -1.93 -4.17 9.67
CA PHE A 67 -1.71 -5.01 8.50
C PHE A 67 -2.56 -6.27 8.64
N ILE A 68 -3.63 -6.36 7.88
CA ILE A 68 -4.63 -7.42 8.01
C ILE A 68 -4.72 -8.20 6.70
N PHE A 69 -4.45 -9.50 6.75
CA PHE A 69 -4.69 -10.39 5.62
C PHE A 69 -6.11 -10.94 5.72
N LYS A 70 -6.89 -10.76 4.66
CA LYS A 70 -8.28 -11.25 4.57
C LYS A 70 -8.38 -12.51 3.74
N GLN A 71 -7.51 -12.66 2.76
CA GLN A 71 -7.47 -13.80 1.85
C GLN A 71 -6.03 -14.13 1.49
N PRO A 72 -5.71 -15.42 1.30
CA PRO A 72 -4.42 -15.80 0.73
C PRO A 72 -4.27 -15.24 -0.68
N VAL A 73 -3.05 -14.88 -1.03
CA VAL A 73 -2.69 -14.51 -2.40
C VAL A 73 -2.13 -15.75 -3.08
N ARG A 74 -2.58 -16.01 -4.29
CA ARG A 74 -2.24 -17.21 -5.04
C ARG A 74 -1.44 -16.89 -6.29
N VAL A 75 -0.67 -17.87 -6.75
CA VAL A 75 -0.04 -17.79 -8.06
C VAL A 75 -1.14 -17.62 -9.11
N GLY A 76 -0.95 -16.70 -10.03
CA GLY A 76 -1.94 -16.38 -11.06
C GLY A 76 -2.85 -15.20 -10.70
N ASP A 77 -2.85 -14.75 -9.45
CA ASP A 77 -3.57 -13.54 -9.07
C ASP A 77 -2.87 -12.32 -9.68
N LEU A 78 -3.65 -11.35 -10.14
CA LEU A 78 -3.15 -10.03 -10.48
C LEU A 78 -3.51 -9.10 -9.34
N LEU A 79 -2.50 -8.55 -8.66
CA LEU A 79 -2.71 -7.69 -7.51
C LEU A 79 -2.76 -6.24 -7.92
N SER A 80 -3.77 -5.54 -7.44
CA SER A 80 -3.92 -4.09 -7.59
C SER A 80 -3.86 -3.45 -6.22
N PHE A 81 -2.96 -2.46 -6.08
CA PHE A 81 -2.72 -1.75 -4.83
C PHE A 81 -3.26 -0.34 -4.97
N PHE A 82 -4.20 0.00 -4.10
CA PHE A 82 -4.82 1.33 -4.05
C PHE A 82 -4.33 2.05 -2.80
N ALA A 83 -4.08 3.33 -2.92
CA ALA A 83 -3.58 4.13 -1.81
C ALA A 83 -4.32 5.46 -1.71
N ALA A 84 -4.44 5.94 -0.48
CA ALA A 84 -4.96 7.27 -0.18
C ALA A 84 -4.23 7.82 1.03
N ILE A 85 -3.89 9.10 0.99
CA ILE A 85 -3.35 9.79 2.16
C ILE A 85 -4.51 10.05 3.10
N THR A 86 -4.39 9.59 4.35
CA THR A 86 -5.41 9.78 5.37
C THR A 86 -5.06 10.91 6.34
N ARG A 87 -3.78 11.26 6.46
CA ARG A 87 -3.33 12.32 7.33
C ARG A 87 -1.97 12.85 6.89
N VAL A 88 -1.83 14.17 6.94
CA VAL A 88 -0.53 14.85 6.82
C VAL A 88 -0.26 15.53 8.15
N GLY A 89 0.75 15.04 8.87
CA GLY A 89 1.23 15.64 10.11
C GLY A 89 2.35 16.63 9.82
N LYS A 90 3.03 17.08 10.88
CA LYS A 90 4.15 18.02 10.74
C LYS A 90 5.34 17.37 10.02
N THR A 91 5.69 16.16 10.44
CA THR A 91 6.85 15.43 9.90
C THR A 91 6.45 14.11 9.26
N SER A 92 5.17 13.75 9.30
CA SER A 92 4.71 12.43 8.86
C SER A 92 3.55 12.51 7.90
N VAL A 93 3.42 11.46 7.10
CA VAL A 93 2.29 11.23 6.20
C VAL A 93 1.77 9.83 6.49
N THR A 94 0.46 9.70 6.71
CA THR A 94 -0.19 8.41 6.92
C THR A 94 -0.97 8.03 5.67
N VAL A 95 -0.78 6.79 5.22
CA VAL A 95 -1.37 6.28 3.98
C VAL A 95 -2.14 5.02 4.28
N GLN A 96 -3.36 4.95 3.77
CA GLN A 96 -4.14 3.71 3.73
C GLN A 96 -3.84 3.01 2.41
N VAL A 97 -3.52 1.71 2.48
CA VAL A 97 -3.32 0.87 1.30
C VAL A 97 -4.31 -0.29 1.37
N GLU A 98 -4.97 -0.54 0.25
CA GLU A 98 -5.85 -1.69 0.07
C GLU A 98 -5.41 -2.48 -1.14
N VAL A 99 -5.39 -3.79 -1.00
CA VAL A 99 -4.91 -4.69 -2.05
C VAL A 99 -6.03 -5.62 -2.49
N TYR A 100 -6.23 -5.67 -3.78
CA TYR A 100 -7.26 -6.50 -4.41
C TYR A 100 -6.60 -7.47 -5.38
N ALA A 101 -7.07 -8.72 -5.36
CA ALA A 101 -6.64 -9.72 -6.32
C ALA A 101 -7.71 -9.87 -7.39
N GLU A 102 -7.28 -9.81 -8.64
CA GLU A 102 -8.12 -10.16 -9.76
C GLU A 102 -7.88 -11.64 -10.04
N ARG A 103 -8.91 -12.45 -9.84
CA ARG A 103 -8.84 -13.91 -10.01
C ARG A 103 -9.46 -14.30 -11.33
N ARG A 104 -8.78 -15.23 -12.01
CA ARG A 104 -9.25 -15.73 -13.29
C ARG A 104 -10.41 -16.70 -13.09
N HIS A 105 -11.59 -16.15 -13.03
CA HIS A 105 -12.83 -16.91 -13.02
C HIS A 105 -13.75 -16.39 -14.11
N LYS A 106 -14.72 -17.16 -14.47
CA LYS A 106 -15.79 -16.68 -15.35
C LYS A 106 -17.08 -16.63 -14.54
N PRO A 107 -17.59 -15.43 -14.22
CA PRO A 107 -17.02 -14.12 -14.56
C PRO A 107 -15.77 -13.78 -13.75
N GLN A 108 -14.92 -12.93 -14.32
CA GLN A 108 -13.75 -12.39 -13.65
C GLN A 108 -14.17 -11.60 -12.41
N ARG A 109 -13.44 -11.76 -11.33
CA ARG A 109 -13.81 -11.11 -10.07
C ARG A 109 -12.60 -10.59 -9.32
N TYR A 110 -12.86 -9.59 -8.49
CA TYR A 110 -11.90 -9.06 -7.54
C TYR A 110 -12.25 -9.49 -6.13
N VAL A 111 -11.25 -9.80 -5.33
CA VAL A 111 -11.39 -10.04 -3.90
C VAL A 111 -10.42 -9.14 -3.15
N LYS A 112 -10.83 -8.66 -1.98
CA LYS A 112 -9.95 -7.86 -1.14
C LYS A 112 -9.04 -8.81 -0.36
N VAL A 113 -7.73 -8.71 -0.56
CA VAL A 113 -6.78 -9.64 0.05
C VAL A 113 -6.12 -9.08 1.29
N THR A 114 -5.88 -7.78 1.34
CA THR A 114 -5.30 -7.15 2.53
C THR A 114 -5.54 -5.66 2.56
N GLU A 115 -5.35 -5.09 3.74
CA GLU A 115 -5.32 -3.65 3.95
C GLU A 115 -4.31 -3.32 5.03
N ALA A 116 -3.75 -2.12 4.95
CA ALA A 116 -2.74 -1.67 5.90
C ALA A 116 -2.75 -0.14 5.99
N ARG A 117 -2.26 0.35 7.11
CA ARG A 117 -2.00 1.77 7.31
C ARG A 117 -0.52 1.94 7.61
N LEU A 118 0.14 2.81 6.84
CA LEU A 118 1.57 3.03 6.95
C LEU A 118 1.85 4.49 7.27
N THR A 119 2.88 4.72 8.06
CA THR A 119 3.35 6.06 8.38
C THR A 119 4.74 6.27 7.82
N TYR A 120 4.90 7.34 7.07
CA TYR A 120 6.17 7.77 6.46
C TYR A 120 6.59 9.09 7.09
N VAL A 121 7.88 9.24 7.37
CA VAL A 121 8.44 10.44 7.99
C VAL A 121 9.46 11.06 7.05
N ALA A 122 9.31 12.36 6.81
CA ALA A 122 10.30 13.12 6.07
C ALA A 122 11.60 13.23 6.90
N ILE A 123 12.73 12.97 6.27
CA ILE A 123 14.02 12.87 6.94
C ILE A 123 14.99 13.87 6.32
N GLY A 124 15.66 14.63 7.18
CA GLY A 124 16.71 15.55 6.77
C GLY A 124 18.04 14.84 6.53
N ASP A 125 19.02 15.60 6.04
CA ASP A 125 20.36 15.07 5.77
C ASP A 125 21.06 14.57 7.04
N ASP A 126 20.63 15.07 8.21
CA ASP A 126 21.12 14.63 9.51
C ASP A 126 20.46 13.34 10.00
N GLY A 127 19.54 12.76 9.22
CA GLY A 127 18.80 11.56 9.60
C GLY A 127 17.66 11.81 10.56
N ARG A 128 17.37 13.05 10.89
CA ARG A 128 16.27 13.40 11.82
C ARG A 128 15.01 13.79 11.06
N PRO A 129 13.83 13.64 11.69
CA PRO A 129 12.59 14.11 11.10
C PRO A 129 12.66 15.59 10.74
N ARG A 130 12.07 15.96 9.61
CA ARG A 130 11.92 17.34 9.18
C ARG A 130 10.49 17.59 8.75
N LEU A 131 10.14 18.85 8.57
CA LEU A 131 8.79 19.22 8.16
C LEU A 131 8.48 18.65 6.78
N VAL A 132 7.31 18.05 6.65
CA VAL A 132 6.80 17.53 5.37
C VAL A 132 6.61 18.67 4.39
N GLN A 133 6.01 19.78 4.87
CA GLN A 133 5.87 21.00 4.09
C GLN A 133 6.79 22.04 4.71
N PRO A 134 7.92 22.36 4.09
CA PRO A 134 8.71 23.47 4.56
C PRO A 134 7.85 24.73 4.54
N THR A 135 7.97 25.56 5.60
CA THR A 135 7.33 26.87 5.64
C THR A 135 7.54 27.53 4.29
N ALA A 136 6.43 28.03 3.73
CA ALA A 136 6.42 28.57 2.39
C ALA A 136 7.62 29.49 2.19
N ALA A 137 8.59 29.04 1.38
CA ALA A 137 9.59 29.93 0.88
C ALA A 137 8.86 31.03 0.13
N PRO A 138 9.28 32.31 0.27
CA PRO A 138 8.68 33.35 -0.54
C PRO A 138 8.75 32.92 -2.00
N ALA A 139 7.62 33.11 -2.71
CA ALA A 139 7.57 32.76 -4.11
C ALA A 139 8.76 33.35 -4.83
N PRO A 140 9.43 32.60 -5.70
CA PRO A 140 10.49 33.17 -6.49
C PRO A 140 9.94 34.35 -7.27
N ALA A 141 10.67 35.43 -7.23
CA ALA A 141 10.31 36.63 -7.94
C ALA A 141 10.26 36.37 -9.45
#